data_7d543c015376492035f5393ed479df9c
#
_entry.id   7d543c015376492035f5393ed479df9c
#
_cell.length_a   1.000
_cell.length_b   1.000
_cell.length_c   1.000
_cell.angle_alpha   90.00
_cell.angle_beta   90.00
_cell.angle_gamma   90.00
#
_symmetry.space_group_name_H-M   'P 1'
#
loop_
_entity.id
_entity.type
_entity.pdbx_description
1 polymer ?
#
loop_
_entity_poly.entity_id
_entity_poly.type
_entity_poly.pdbx_seq_one_letter_code
_entity_poly.pdbx_strand_id
1 'polypeptide(L)' 'MSKDILVIRPKDVMLSPGMLGNLRDRIHDQVKTGVVVIPEWCEVIKCPEDVEIQVENKEK' A
#
# COMPACT_ATOMS: atom_id res chain seq x y z
N MET A 1 10.68 14.01 16.23
CA MET A 1 10.33 12.81 15.81
C MET A 1 9.70 12.82 14.48
N SER A 2 10.05 11.96 13.64
CA SER A 2 9.52 12.01 12.36
C SER A 2 8.29 11.16 12.26
N LYS A 3 7.37 11.60 11.47
CA LYS A 3 6.21 10.91 11.29
C LYS A 3 6.21 10.40 9.95
N ASP A 4 6.80 9.28 9.74
CA ASP A 4 6.86 8.67 8.44
C ASP A 4 5.52 8.03 8.13
N ILE A 5 4.92 8.43 7.05
CA ILE A 5 3.68 7.84 6.66
C ILE A 5 3.86 7.15 5.33
N LEU A 6 3.07 6.14 5.11
CA LEU A 6 3.07 5.39 3.88
C LEU A 6 1.96 5.92 3.00
N VAL A 7 2.32 6.39 1.82
CA VAL A 7 1.35 6.92 0.88
C VAL A 7 1.40 6.08 -0.40
N ILE A 8 0.28 5.49 -0.74
CA ILE A 8 0.16 4.65 -1.92
C ILE A 8 -1.04 5.11 -2.70
N ARG A 9 -0.96 5.08 -4.00
CA ARG A 9 -2.12 5.43 -4.80
C ARG A 9 -2.25 4.48 -5.98
N PRO A 10 -3.46 4.24 -6.47
CA PRO A 10 -3.65 3.42 -7.65
C PRO A 10 -3.18 4.15 -8.89
N LYS A 11 -2.64 3.42 -9.84
CA LYS A 11 -2.20 4.02 -11.06
C LYS A 11 -3.41 4.15 -11.97
N ASP A 12 -3.57 3.68 -13.02
CA ASP A 12 -4.62 3.89 -13.96
C ASP A 12 -5.93 3.18 -13.64
N VAL A 13 -6.29 3.15 -12.37
CA VAL A 13 -7.46 2.41 -11.94
C VAL A 13 -8.37 3.30 -11.12
N MET A 14 -9.66 3.24 -11.42
CA MET A 14 -10.63 3.96 -10.61
C MET A 14 -11.25 2.99 -9.65
N LEU A 15 -11.04 3.19 -8.38
CA LEU A 15 -11.59 2.32 -7.36
C LEU A 15 -12.78 2.95 -6.69
N SER A 16 -13.75 2.14 -6.33
CA SER A 16 -14.87 2.64 -5.56
C SER A 16 -14.41 2.97 -4.15
N PRO A 17 -15.16 3.80 -3.43
CA PRO A 17 -14.77 4.14 -2.07
C PRO A 17 -14.65 2.91 -1.16
N GLY A 18 -15.49 1.91 -1.39
CA GLY A 18 -15.40 0.70 -0.59
C GLY A 18 -14.10 -0.05 -0.83
N MET A 19 -13.68 -0.12 -2.09
CA MET A 19 -12.44 -0.81 -2.41
C MET A 19 -11.25 -0.05 -1.86
N LEU A 20 -11.29 1.28 -1.92
CA LEU A 20 -10.21 2.08 -1.36
C LEU A 20 -10.13 1.88 0.14
N GLY A 21 -11.26 1.82 0.82
CA GLY A 21 -11.28 1.60 2.25
C GLY A 21 -10.70 0.24 2.62
N ASN A 22 -11.07 -0.79 1.86
CA ASN A 22 -10.56 -2.12 2.12
C ASN A 22 -9.04 -2.17 1.92
N LEU A 23 -8.57 -1.54 0.85
CA LEU A 23 -7.15 -1.52 0.58
C LEU A 23 -6.41 -0.79 1.69
N ARG A 24 -6.94 0.32 2.14
CA ARG A 24 -6.31 1.08 3.19
C ARG A 24 -6.25 0.29 4.49
N ASP A 25 -7.33 -0.41 4.83
CA ASP A 25 -7.36 -1.19 6.05
C ASP A 25 -6.34 -2.32 6.01
N ARG A 26 -6.22 -2.99 4.86
CA ARG A 26 -5.26 -4.06 4.72
C ARG A 26 -3.84 -3.54 4.89
N ILE A 27 -3.54 -2.42 4.24
CA ILE A 27 -2.21 -1.84 4.32
C ILE A 27 -1.91 -1.39 5.75
N HIS A 28 -2.89 -0.79 6.38
CA HIS A 28 -2.71 -0.32 7.75
C HIS A 28 -2.39 -1.47 8.69
N ASP A 29 -3.03 -2.60 8.47
CA ASP A 29 -2.75 -3.76 9.27
C ASP A 29 -1.35 -4.32 8.98
N GLN A 30 -0.96 -4.32 7.72
CA GLN A 30 0.32 -4.88 7.33
C GLN A 30 1.48 -4.02 7.82
N VAL A 31 1.27 -2.73 7.92
CA VAL A 31 2.32 -1.84 8.42
C VAL A 31 2.79 -2.26 9.80
N LYS A 32 1.91 -2.82 10.60
CA LYS A 32 2.27 -3.26 11.92
C LYS A 32 3.28 -4.38 11.91
N THR A 33 3.32 -5.14 10.85
CA THR A 33 4.27 -6.24 10.75
C THR A 33 5.57 -5.81 10.10
N GLY A 34 5.62 -4.60 9.57
CA GLY A 34 6.83 -4.11 8.91
C GLY A 34 6.91 -4.46 7.44
N VAL A 35 5.98 -5.24 6.92
CA VAL A 35 5.97 -5.61 5.52
C VAL A 35 4.60 -5.33 4.93
N VAL A 36 4.57 -4.58 3.85
CA VAL A 36 3.32 -4.24 3.20
C VAL A 36 3.34 -4.77 1.78
N VAL A 37 2.30 -5.51 1.42
CA VAL A 37 2.17 -6.06 0.07
C VAL A 37 1.10 -5.26 -0.66
N ILE A 38 1.46 -4.69 -1.79
CA ILE A 38 0.53 -3.87 -2.56
C ILE A 38 0.30 -4.50 -3.92
N PRO A 39 -0.85 -4.25 -4.53
CA PRO A 39 -1.10 -4.74 -5.88
C PRO A 39 -0.18 -4.06 -6.89
N GLU A 40 0.05 -4.71 -8.01
CA GLU A 40 0.96 -4.16 -8.99
C GLU A 40 0.38 -2.90 -9.65
N TRP A 41 -0.93 -2.69 -9.53
CA TRP A 41 -1.56 -1.51 -10.10
C TRP A 41 -1.53 -0.33 -9.12
N CYS A 42 -0.76 -0.44 -8.04
CA CYS A 42 -0.56 0.66 -7.12
C CYS A 42 0.88 1.13 -7.18
N GLU A 43 1.09 2.37 -6.81
CA GLU A 43 2.45 2.89 -6.74
C GLU A 43 2.67 3.52 -5.39
N VAL A 44 3.89 3.48 -4.91
CA VAL A 44 4.23 4.03 -3.61
C VAL A 44 4.76 5.44 -3.81
N ILE A 45 4.10 6.40 -3.19
CA ILE A 45 4.53 7.78 -3.25
C ILE A 45 5.52 8.06 -2.12
N LYS A 46 5.26 7.50 -0.95
CA LYS A 46 6.11 7.75 0.20
C LYS A 46 6.12 6.51 1.07
N CYS A 47 7.25 6.13 1.58
CA CYS A 47 7.37 4.91 2.36
C CYS A 47 8.29 5.14 3.56
N PRO A 48 7.90 4.72 4.76
CA PRO A 48 8.78 4.80 5.91
C PRO A 48 9.98 3.89 5.73
N GLU A 49 11.06 4.22 6.38
CA GLU A 49 12.28 3.46 6.25
C GLU A 49 12.17 2.07 6.83
N ASP A 50 11.39 1.92 7.87
CA ASP A 50 11.30 0.63 8.54
C ASP A 50 10.17 -0.23 8.02
N VAL A 51 9.63 0.12 6.87
CA VAL A 51 8.57 -0.68 6.25
C VAL A 51 9.06 -1.19 4.91
N GLU A 52 8.94 -2.46 4.70
CA GLU A 52 9.34 -3.06 3.44
C GLU A 52 8.11 -3.18 2.54
N ILE A 53 8.25 -2.76 1.29
CA ILE A 53 7.15 -2.83 0.35
C ILE A 53 7.40 -3.95 -0.64
N GLN A 54 6.41 -4.82 -0.77
CA GLN A 54 6.47 -5.89 -1.75
C GLN A 54 5.32 -5.72 -2.72
N VAL A 55 5.56 -5.96 -3.98
CA VAL A 55 4.54 -5.82 -5.00
C VAL A 55 4.02 -7.20 -5.36
N GLU A 56 2.71 -7.35 -5.27
CA GLU A 56 2.09 -8.62 -5.58
C GLU A 56 1.95 -8.74 -7.08
N ASN A 57 2.62 -9.74 -7.65
CA ASN A 57 2.62 -9.92 -9.06
C ASN A 57 1.66 -10.97 -9.43
N LYS A 58 0.66 -10.65 -10.19
CA LYS A 58 -0.29 -11.56 -10.53
C LYS A 58 -0.03 -12.20 -11.80
N GLU A 59 0.93 -12.79 -12.08
CA GLU A 59 1.15 -13.31 -13.25
C GLU A 59 0.74 -14.57 -13.47
N LYS A 60 0.31 -14.94 -14.11
CA LYS A 60 -0.07 -15.97 -14.28
C LYS A 60 0.23 -16.60 -14.85
#